data_83a69fe3c075e966354abaaf94ba2bbc
#
_entry.id   83a69fe3c075e966354abaaf94ba2bbc
#
_cell.length_a   1.000
_cell.length_b   1.000
_cell.length_c   1.000
_cell.angle_alpha   90.00
_cell.angle_beta   90.00
_cell.angle_gamma   90.00
#
_symmetry.space_group_name_H-M   'P 1'
#
loop_
_entity.id
_entity.type
_entity.pdbx_description
1 polymer ?
#
loop_
_entity_poly.entity_id
_entity_poly.type
_entity_poly.pdbx_seq_one_letter_code
_entity_poly.pdbx_strand_id
1 'polypeptide(L)'
;MINKNLIFLLLIPVLLLNQVHVNAVAQDYFLRNIDIERSPKNILIGSYIGGRSHLKPMLDVAIILIERGHNVILLTSGKYEPSSEYPGLKQISSGPQYVTAKSRNIHKDVDYRSLAHLMEITTASYNVTYEKFKNAAKENNIDLFICDPIANHVCIDAANNLNKPVVGFTSSFMQMMDPKPYKSDPMFGCNISLENESFFERFRCTLIQPLQITYAYRPFTRQLNDIREQMNIKSVSGKVPKVTLALINIFFGFELPQSLAPNVQVIGPVLSEEYPSLTPELSDFINGHKRVLYIAFGTRFYATIENNNKILQSIVETINNKIFDGVIWALSETSKDDFSPSLNFADGTQVQTLPILNNIHPHIHITKFAPQFAVLSHTNTKLFFSHGGALSSHESLYTGTPMLILPFSVDQMGNAQRLKSAGVALTMSI
;
A
#
# COMPACT_ATOMS: atom_id res chain seq x y z
N MET A 1 -54.26 -14.58 -15.24
CA MET A 1 -53.69 -13.93 -14.04
C MET A 1 -52.85 -14.97 -13.29
N ILE A 2 -51.57 -14.94 -13.45
CA ILE A 2 -50.63 -15.85 -12.73
C ILE A 2 -50.45 -15.22 -11.33
N ASN A 3 -50.74 -16.03 -10.32
CA ASN A 3 -50.71 -15.61 -8.92
C ASN A 3 -49.28 -15.26 -8.49
N LYS A 4 -49.01 -13.99 -8.21
CA LYS A 4 -47.68 -13.48 -7.79
C LYS A 4 -47.10 -14.22 -6.58
N ASN A 5 -47.91 -14.81 -5.74
CA ASN A 5 -47.52 -15.59 -4.57
C ASN A 5 -46.94 -16.97 -4.94
N LEU A 6 -47.25 -17.52 -6.12
CA LEU A 6 -46.71 -18.80 -6.56
C LEU A 6 -45.28 -18.67 -7.07
N ILE A 7 -44.93 -17.49 -7.63
CA ILE A 7 -43.56 -17.21 -8.09
C ILE A 7 -42.61 -17.03 -6.89
N PHE A 8 -43.08 -16.45 -5.80
CA PHE A 8 -42.29 -16.27 -4.58
C PHE A 8 -41.97 -17.60 -3.87
N LEU A 9 -42.93 -18.54 -3.87
CA LEU A 9 -42.76 -19.88 -3.27
C LEU A 9 -41.81 -20.78 -4.05
N LEU A 10 -41.60 -20.55 -5.35
CA LEU A 10 -40.66 -21.32 -6.19
C LEU A 10 -39.23 -20.73 -6.19
N LEU A 11 -39.10 -19.42 -5.87
CA LEU A 11 -37.76 -18.77 -5.82
C LEU A 11 -37.02 -19.03 -4.50
N ILE A 12 -37.75 -19.22 -3.41
CA ILE A 12 -37.13 -19.47 -2.09
C ILE A 12 -36.32 -20.78 -2.05
N PRO A 13 -36.81 -21.93 -2.57
CA PRO A 13 -36.03 -23.16 -2.61
C PRO A 13 -34.79 -23.07 -3.51
N VAL A 14 -34.89 -22.33 -4.65
CA VAL A 14 -33.77 -22.15 -5.57
C VAL A 14 -32.68 -21.26 -4.95
N LEU A 15 -33.06 -20.23 -4.21
CA LEU A 15 -32.11 -19.39 -3.48
C LEU A 15 -31.45 -20.14 -2.30
N LEU A 16 -32.22 -20.96 -1.59
CA LEU A 16 -31.70 -21.80 -0.49
C LEU A 16 -30.79 -22.92 -1.02
N LEU A 17 -31.14 -23.54 -2.16
CA LEU A 17 -30.29 -24.55 -2.80
C LEU A 17 -29.00 -23.93 -3.33
N ASN A 18 -29.04 -22.71 -3.89
CA ASN A 18 -27.81 -22.00 -4.28
C ASN A 18 -26.95 -21.59 -3.08
N GLN A 19 -27.53 -21.15 -1.96
CA GLN A 19 -26.76 -20.88 -0.75
C GLN A 19 -26.14 -22.13 -0.13
N VAL A 20 -26.88 -23.25 -0.13
CA VAL A 20 -26.34 -24.52 0.35
C VAL A 20 -25.24 -25.04 -0.58
N HIS A 21 -25.37 -24.86 -1.91
CA HIS A 21 -24.33 -25.26 -2.86
C HIS A 21 -23.08 -24.37 -2.78
N VAL A 22 -23.24 -23.05 -2.59
CA VAL A 22 -22.13 -22.13 -2.41
C VAL A 22 -21.41 -22.39 -1.09
N ASN A 23 -22.14 -22.66 0.00
CA ASN A 23 -21.52 -23.01 1.29
C ASN A 23 -20.83 -24.38 1.24
N ALA A 24 -21.40 -25.39 0.55
CA ALA A 24 -20.76 -26.68 0.38
C ALA A 24 -19.51 -26.61 -0.49
N VAL A 25 -19.55 -25.85 -1.57
CA VAL A 25 -18.38 -25.62 -2.44
C VAL A 25 -17.31 -24.79 -1.69
N ALA A 26 -17.69 -23.79 -0.90
CA ALA A 26 -16.74 -23.03 -0.09
C ALA A 26 -16.13 -23.93 1.01
N GLN A 27 -16.90 -24.75 1.73
CA GLN A 27 -16.38 -25.70 2.70
C GLN A 27 -15.48 -26.76 2.06
N ASP A 28 -15.82 -27.27 0.88
CA ASP A 28 -14.96 -28.24 0.16
C ASP A 28 -13.66 -27.59 -0.36
N TYR A 29 -13.68 -26.30 -0.66
CA TYR A 29 -12.47 -25.55 -1.03
C TYR A 29 -11.55 -25.31 0.16
N PHE A 30 -12.09 -25.05 1.34
CA PHE A 30 -11.32 -24.94 2.59
C PHE A 30 -10.83 -26.30 3.12
N LEU A 31 -11.51 -27.39 2.80
CA LEU A 31 -11.15 -28.75 3.23
C LEU A 31 -10.20 -29.48 2.26
N ARG A 32 -9.91 -28.93 1.08
CA ARG A 32 -8.81 -29.42 0.26
C ARG A 32 -7.50 -29.03 0.91
N ASN A 33 -7.00 -29.94 1.73
CA ASN A 33 -5.66 -29.89 2.30
C ASN A 33 -4.62 -30.07 1.17
N ILE A 34 -4.51 -29.05 0.31
CA ILE A 34 -3.64 -29.04 -0.90
C ILE A 34 -2.17 -29.19 -0.49
N ASP A 35 -1.85 -28.90 0.79
CA ASP A 35 -0.47 -28.80 1.29
C ASP A 35 0.02 -30.03 2.08
N ILE A 36 -0.85 -30.99 2.41
CA ILE A 36 -0.47 -32.17 3.24
C ILE A 36 0.59 -33.06 2.57
N GLU A 37 0.69 -33.05 1.24
CA GLU A 37 1.62 -33.92 0.52
C GLU A 37 2.90 -33.20 0.04
N ARG A 38 3.11 -31.93 0.37
CA ARG A 38 4.26 -31.15 -0.12
C ARG A 38 5.31 -30.98 0.96
N SER A 39 6.56 -31.30 0.60
CA SER A 39 7.70 -31.03 1.49
C SER A 39 7.83 -29.53 1.78
N PRO A 40 8.19 -29.14 3.02
CA PRO A 40 8.52 -27.77 3.38
C PRO A 40 9.46 -27.12 2.37
N LYS A 41 9.26 -25.85 2.09
CA LYS A 41 10.09 -25.04 1.19
C LYS A 41 10.77 -23.91 1.95
N ASN A 42 11.94 -23.54 1.49
CA ASN A 42 12.67 -22.39 1.97
C ASN A 42 12.37 -21.20 1.05
N ILE A 43 11.75 -20.16 1.59
CA ILE A 43 11.22 -19.02 0.83
C ILE A 43 11.95 -17.74 1.27
N LEU A 44 12.46 -16.98 0.32
CA LEU A 44 13.11 -15.70 0.57
C LEU A 44 12.22 -14.56 0.08
N ILE A 45 11.75 -13.73 1.01
CA ILE A 45 11.00 -12.52 0.72
C ILE A 45 11.97 -11.35 0.65
N GLY A 46 11.94 -10.60 -0.44
CA GLY A 46 12.82 -9.46 -0.67
C GLY A 46 12.08 -8.15 -0.91
N SER A 47 12.38 -7.13 -0.11
CA SER A 47 11.95 -5.75 -0.35
C SER A 47 13.10 -4.78 -0.13
N TYR A 48 13.41 -3.97 -1.13
CA TYR A 48 14.45 -2.95 -1.01
C TYR A 48 13.99 -1.74 -0.20
N ILE A 49 12.77 -1.29 -0.43
CA ILE A 49 12.24 -0.08 0.20
C ILE A 49 12.06 -0.26 1.71
N GLY A 50 11.73 -1.47 2.17
CA GLY A 50 11.59 -1.81 3.58
C GLY A 50 10.51 -1.02 4.33
N GLY A 51 9.62 -0.32 3.64
CA GLY A 51 8.53 0.43 4.25
C GLY A 51 7.37 -0.48 4.66
N ARG A 52 6.70 -0.17 5.78
CA ARG A 52 5.59 -0.98 6.30
C ARG A 52 4.49 -1.21 5.26
N SER A 53 4.17 -0.21 4.44
CA SER A 53 3.14 -0.32 3.38
C SER A 53 3.47 -1.34 2.29
N HIS A 54 4.75 -1.59 2.03
CA HIS A 54 5.20 -2.62 1.10
C HIS A 54 5.33 -3.99 1.77
N LEU A 55 5.88 -3.98 3.00
CA LEU A 55 6.18 -5.21 3.71
C LEU A 55 4.95 -5.88 4.31
N LYS A 56 4.04 -5.12 4.94
CA LYS A 56 2.94 -5.71 5.70
C LYS A 56 2.12 -6.74 4.90
N PRO A 57 1.63 -6.46 3.69
CA PRO A 57 0.88 -7.48 2.94
C PRO A 57 1.72 -8.70 2.57
N MET A 58 3.03 -8.53 2.33
CA MET A 58 3.93 -9.65 2.08
C MET A 58 4.17 -10.49 3.33
N LEU A 59 4.22 -9.85 4.49
CA LEU A 59 4.38 -10.51 5.78
C LEU A 59 3.11 -11.24 6.22
N ASP A 60 1.94 -10.69 5.93
CA ASP A 60 0.66 -11.36 6.15
C ASP A 60 0.58 -12.67 5.33
N VAL A 61 1.07 -12.66 4.10
CA VAL A 61 1.25 -13.89 3.29
C VAL A 61 2.33 -14.80 3.88
N ALA A 62 3.42 -14.23 4.40
CA ALA A 62 4.51 -15.00 5.00
C ALA A 62 4.05 -15.82 6.21
N ILE A 63 3.19 -15.27 7.07
CA ILE A 63 2.63 -16.02 8.22
C ILE A 63 1.87 -17.25 7.76
N ILE A 64 1.00 -17.10 6.75
CA ILE A 64 0.26 -18.22 6.17
C ILE A 64 1.23 -19.31 5.67
N LEU A 65 2.33 -18.93 5.05
CA LEU A 65 3.35 -19.86 4.58
C LEU A 65 4.10 -20.56 5.74
N ILE A 66 4.40 -19.83 6.81
CA ILE A 66 5.02 -20.37 8.02
C ILE A 66 4.08 -21.38 8.71
N GLU A 67 2.80 -21.03 8.86
CA GLU A 67 1.78 -21.92 9.44
C GLU A 67 1.60 -23.20 8.64
N ARG A 68 1.84 -23.17 7.34
CA ARG A 68 1.86 -24.33 6.45
C ARG A 68 3.17 -25.10 6.48
N GLY A 69 4.08 -24.77 7.38
CA GLY A 69 5.34 -25.47 7.61
C GLY A 69 6.49 -25.07 6.69
N HIS A 70 6.39 -23.96 5.93
CA HIS A 70 7.49 -23.44 5.13
C HIS A 70 8.44 -22.61 5.99
N ASN A 71 9.72 -22.60 5.62
CA ASN A 71 10.73 -21.72 6.22
C ASN A 71 10.76 -20.41 5.46
N VAL A 72 10.40 -19.31 6.12
CA VAL A 72 10.34 -17.99 5.47
C VAL A 72 11.40 -17.06 6.05
N ILE A 73 12.16 -16.42 5.16
CA ILE A 73 13.22 -15.45 5.49
C ILE A 73 12.89 -14.13 4.80
N LEU A 74 12.93 -13.04 5.56
CA LEU A 74 12.81 -11.68 5.03
C LEU A 74 14.21 -11.08 4.85
N LEU A 75 14.51 -10.59 3.65
CA LEU A 75 15.68 -9.76 3.36
C LEU A 75 15.22 -8.36 2.94
N THR A 76 15.49 -7.36 3.79
CA THR A 76 15.07 -5.97 3.57
C THR A 76 16.09 -4.98 4.08
N SER A 77 16.02 -3.73 3.60
CA SER A 77 16.86 -2.64 4.09
C SER A 77 16.41 -2.16 5.47
N GLY A 78 17.35 -1.65 6.25
CA GLY A 78 17.11 -1.16 7.60
C GLY A 78 16.94 -2.30 8.62
N LYS A 79 16.51 -1.93 9.80
CA LYS A 79 16.20 -2.86 10.88
C LYS A 79 14.67 -2.94 10.96
N TYR A 80 14.10 -3.95 10.34
CA TYR A 80 12.73 -4.33 10.58
C TYR A 80 12.77 -5.39 11.69
N GLU A 81 12.42 -5.00 12.89
CA GLU A 81 12.21 -5.98 13.95
C GLU A 81 10.85 -6.60 13.73
N PRO A 82 10.76 -7.93 13.47
CA PRO A 82 9.48 -8.57 13.44
C PRO A 82 8.84 -8.34 14.80
N SER A 83 7.75 -7.62 14.78
CA SER A 83 6.91 -7.45 15.97
C SER A 83 6.34 -8.81 16.37
N SER A 84 5.70 -8.90 17.53
CA SER A 84 4.89 -10.07 17.92
C SER A 84 3.84 -10.46 16.87
N GLU A 85 3.54 -9.59 15.91
CA GLU A 85 2.64 -9.85 14.77
C GLU A 85 3.16 -10.95 13.83
N TYR A 86 4.48 -11.18 13.77
CA TYR A 86 5.09 -12.13 12.80
C TYR A 86 6.03 -13.14 13.48
N PRO A 87 5.50 -14.02 14.34
CA PRO A 87 6.31 -15.01 15.02
C PRO A 87 6.92 -16.00 14.03
N GLY A 88 8.17 -16.40 14.27
CA GLY A 88 8.88 -17.38 13.44
C GLY A 88 9.52 -16.80 12.16
N LEU A 89 9.32 -15.54 11.83
CA LEU A 89 9.96 -14.90 10.69
C LEU A 89 11.42 -14.55 10.99
N LYS A 90 12.34 -15.17 10.25
CA LYS A 90 13.78 -14.82 10.29
C LYS A 90 14.05 -13.60 9.41
N GLN A 91 14.78 -12.61 9.92
CA GLN A 91 15.16 -11.43 9.17
C GLN A 91 16.66 -11.34 8.91
N ILE A 92 17.01 -10.90 7.69
CA ILE A 92 18.36 -10.54 7.27
C ILE A 92 18.33 -9.08 6.80
N SER A 93 19.20 -8.23 7.37
CA SER A 93 19.31 -6.84 6.92
C SER A 93 20.20 -6.72 5.68
N SER A 94 19.69 -6.07 4.63
CA SER A 94 20.49 -5.74 3.44
C SER A 94 21.39 -4.50 3.64
N GLY A 95 21.32 -3.86 4.79
CA GLY A 95 22.08 -2.66 5.13
C GLY A 95 21.17 -1.53 5.62
N PRO A 96 21.68 -0.31 5.76
CA PRO A 96 20.88 0.82 6.20
C PRO A 96 19.74 1.10 5.23
N GLN A 97 18.68 1.70 5.72
CA GLN A 97 17.56 2.12 4.89
C GLN A 97 17.97 3.30 4.01
N TYR A 98 18.03 3.09 2.69
CA TYR A 98 18.55 4.09 1.75
C TYR A 98 17.55 5.21 1.45
N VAL A 99 16.25 4.98 1.67
CA VAL A 99 15.21 5.99 1.40
C VAL A 99 14.93 6.77 2.67
N THR A 100 15.84 7.65 3.04
CA THR A 100 15.68 8.58 4.18
C THR A 100 15.38 10.00 3.73
N ALA A 101 15.16 10.25 2.44
CA ALA A 101 14.85 11.58 1.96
C ALA A 101 13.55 12.07 2.60
N LYS A 102 13.67 12.96 3.58
CA LYS A 102 12.57 13.75 4.13
C LYS A 102 12.14 14.74 3.05
N SER A 103 11.30 14.30 2.13
CA SER A 103 10.68 15.22 1.20
C SER A 103 9.58 15.96 1.95
N ARG A 104 9.86 17.21 2.31
CA ARG A 104 8.86 18.12 2.91
C ARG A 104 7.95 18.76 1.87
N ASN A 105 8.20 18.49 0.59
CA ASN A 105 7.43 19.07 -0.50
C ASN A 105 6.27 18.15 -0.84
N ILE A 106 5.07 18.68 -0.74
CA ILE A 106 3.88 18.09 -1.31
C ILE A 106 3.97 18.33 -2.82
N HIS A 107 4.12 17.28 -3.60
CA HIS A 107 4.19 17.38 -5.04
C HIS A 107 2.77 17.47 -5.61
N LYS A 108 2.48 18.52 -6.36
CA LYS A 108 1.19 18.72 -7.03
C LYS A 108 0.94 17.71 -8.15
N ASP A 109 2.03 17.25 -8.79
CA ASP A 109 1.98 16.31 -9.89
C ASP A 109 2.85 15.10 -9.59
N VAL A 110 2.42 13.93 -10.07
CA VAL A 110 3.27 12.74 -10.03
C VAL A 110 4.43 12.96 -10.99
N ASP A 111 5.57 13.27 -10.43
CA ASP A 111 6.80 13.42 -11.19
C ASP A 111 7.49 12.06 -11.34
N TYR A 112 7.35 11.43 -12.51
CA TYR A 112 8.07 10.19 -12.85
C TYR A 112 9.60 10.35 -12.78
N ARG A 113 10.13 11.58 -12.72
CA ARG A 113 11.54 11.88 -12.48
C ARG A 113 11.95 11.55 -11.04
N SER A 114 11.07 11.81 -10.08
CA SER A 114 11.31 11.41 -8.67
C SER A 114 11.42 9.89 -8.53
N LEU A 115 10.60 9.14 -9.26
CA LEU A 115 10.70 7.69 -9.29
C LEU A 115 11.97 7.22 -10.03
N ALA A 116 12.34 7.87 -11.13
CA ALA A 116 13.60 7.59 -11.82
C ALA A 116 14.81 7.82 -10.90
N HIS A 117 14.81 8.89 -10.11
CA HIS A 117 15.87 9.16 -9.13
C HIS A 117 15.92 8.10 -8.01
N LEU A 118 14.78 7.62 -7.53
CA LEU A 118 14.73 6.49 -6.61
C LEU A 118 15.40 5.24 -7.23
N MET A 119 15.14 4.97 -8.50
CA MET A 119 15.76 3.85 -9.22
C MET A 119 17.27 4.01 -9.36
N GLU A 120 17.78 5.21 -9.57
CA GLU A 120 19.22 5.50 -9.61
C GLU A 120 19.89 5.23 -8.26
N ILE A 121 19.29 5.67 -7.16
CA ILE A 121 19.78 5.41 -5.80
C ILE A 121 19.85 3.90 -5.52
N THR A 122 18.82 3.16 -5.90
CA THR A 122 18.80 1.70 -5.70
C THR A 122 19.88 1.00 -6.53
N THR A 123 20.17 1.53 -7.72
CA THR A 123 21.20 1.01 -8.60
C THR A 123 22.61 1.21 -8.02
N ALA A 124 22.84 2.29 -7.29
CA ALA A 124 24.14 2.55 -6.64
C ALA A 124 24.54 1.48 -5.61
N SER A 125 23.57 0.82 -4.97
CA SER A 125 23.79 -0.26 -4.00
C SER A 125 23.62 -1.66 -4.59
N TYR A 126 23.45 -1.77 -5.91
CA TYR A 126 23.06 -3.01 -6.57
C TYR A 126 24.02 -4.17 -6.26
N ASN A 127 25.33 -3.96 -6.44
CA ASN A 127 26.34 -5.02 -6.26
C ASN A 127 26.30 -5.62 -4.86
N VAL A 128 26.30 -4.76 -3.84
CA VAL A 128 26.29 -5.18 -2.42
C VAL A 128 25.00 -5.93 -2.10
N THR A 129 23.87 -5.41 -2.57
CA THR A 129 22.55 -6.00 -2.30
C THR A 129 22.39 -7.33 -3.05
N TYR A 130 22.90 -7.43 -4.28
CA TYR A 130 22.87 -8.66 -5.06
C TYR A 130 23.63 -9.80 -4.36
N GLU A 131 24.87 -9.55 -3.89
CA GLU A 131 25.63 -10.57 -3.18
C GLU A 131 24.92 -11.00 -1.88
N LYS A 132 24.24 -10.09 -1.18
CA LYS A 132 23.43 -10.45 0.00
C LYS A 132 22.27 -11.38 -0.34
N PHE A 133 21.50 -11.09 -1.41
CA PHE A 133 20.43 -11.99 -1.88
C PHE A 133 21.00 -13.37 -2.27
N LYS A 134 22.08 -13.37 -3.02
CA LYS A 134 22.74 -14.59 -3.48
C LYS A 134 23.29 -15.44 -2.32
N ASN A 135 23.94 -14.81 -1.34
CA ASN A 135 24.48 -15.50 -0.17
C ASN A 135 23.35 -16.03 0.74
N ALA A 136 22.37 -15.19 1.05
CA ALA A 136 21.19 -15.61 1.82
C ALA A 136 20.48 -16.81 1.16
N ALA A 137 20.37 -16.80 -0.17
CA ALA A 137 19.74 -17.89 -0.90
C ALA A 137 20.56 -19.19 -0.83
N LYS A 138 21.88 -19.11 -0.92
CA LYS A 138 22.75 -20.29 -0.81
C LYS A 138 22.83 -20.85 0.60
N GLU A 139 23.02 -19.99 1.58
CA GLU A 139 23.15 -20.37 2.99
C GLU A 139 21.89 -21.02 3.55
N ASN A 140 20.72 -20.63 3.06
CA ASN A 140 19.44 -21.13 3.52
C ASN A 140 18.77 -22.09 2.52
N ASN A 141 19.44 -22.52 1.46
CA ASN A 141 18.92 -23.44 0.43
C ASN A 141 17.56 -22.98 -0.13
N ILE A 142 17.44 -21.72 -0.54
CA ILE A 142 16.19 -21.12 -0.98
C ILE A 142 15.64 -21.84 -2.21
N ASP A 143 14.34 -22.18 -2.16
CA ASP A 143 13.60 -22.80 -3.24
C ASP A 143 12.81 -21.78 -4.08
N LEU A 144 12.32 -20.71 -3.46
CA LEU A 144 11.42 -19.72 -4.06
C LEU A 144 11.75 -18.32 -3.56
N PHE A 145 11.68 -17.33 -4.45
CA PHE A 145 11.76 -15.92 -4.10
C PHE A 145 10.38 -15.26 -4.22
N ILE A 146 10.05 -14.38 -3.26
CA ILE A 146 8.92 -13.45 -3.33
C ILE A 146 9.51 -12.04 -3.29
N CYS A 147 9.46 -11.32 -4.39
CA CYS A 147 10.11 -10.03 -4.55
C CYS A 147 9.07 -8.90 -4.69
N ASP A 148 9.21 -7.86 -3.88
CA ASP A 148 8.62 -6.55 -4.19
C ASP A 148 9.32 -6.00 -5.44
N PRO A 149 8.64 -5.80 -6.57
CA PRO A 149 9.29 -5.36 -7.80
C PRO A 149 9.70 -3.89 -7.79
N ILE A 150 9.20 -3.11 -6.80
CA ILE A 150 9.44 -1.67 -6.76
C ILE A 150 10.88 -1.40 -6.34
N ALA A 151 11.65 -0.82 -7.25
CA ALA A 151 13.06 -0.47 -7.02
C ALA A 151 13.93 -1.65 -6.52
N ASN A 152 13.55 -2.88 -6.82
CA ASN A 152 14.18 -4.10 -6.29
C ASN A 152 14.50 -5.11 -7.40
N HIS A 153 15.09 -4.64 -8.49
CA HIS A 153 15.52 -5.49 -9.60
C HIS A 153 16.51 -6.57 -9.15
N VAL A 154 17.29 -6.25 -8.12
CA VAL A 154 18.29 -7.12 -7.50
C VAL A 154 17.70 -8.45 -7.04
N CYS A 155 16.54 -8.45 -6.38
CA CYS A 155 15.87 -9.65 -5.89
C CYS A 155 15.49 -10.59 -7.06
N ILE A 156 14.90 -10.01 -8.11
CA ILE A 156 14.46 -10.76 -9.30
C ILE A 156 15.66 -11.29 -10.08
N ASP A 157 16.71 -10.47 -10.23
CA ASP A 157 17.94 -10.85 -10.93
C ASP A 157 18.67 -11.98 -10.19
N ALA A 158 18.74 -11.90 -8.86
CA ALA A 158 19.33 -12.96 -8.04
C ALA A 158 18.57 -14.28 -8.17
N ALA A 159 17.25 -14.26 -8.13
CA ALA A 159 16.40 -15.44 -8.35
C ALA A 159 16.65 -16.05 -9.73
N ASN A 160 16.59 -15.24 -10.79
CA ASN A 160 16.76 -15.69 -12.16
C ASN A 160 18.18 -16.26 -12.39
N ASN A 161 19.21 -15.61 -11.85
CA ASN A 161 20.60 -16.09 -12.02
C ASN A 161 20.86 -17.38 -11.25
N LEU A 162 20.15 -17.62 -10.16
CA LEU A 162 20.18 -18.88 -9.40
C LEU A 162 19.23 -19.96 -9.96
N ASN A 163 18.55 -19.69 -11.08
CA ASN A 163 17.51 -20.54 -11.68
C ASN A 163 16.41 -20.94 -10.67
N LYS A 164 16.01 -19.99 -9.82
CA LYS A 164 14.93 -20.19 -8.85
C LYS A 164 13.66 -19.49 -9.35
N PRO A 165 12.49 -20.07 -9.10
CA PRO A 165 11.24 -19.40 -9.39
C PRO A 165 11.11 -18.11 -8.57
N VAL A 166 10.48 -17.10 -9.15
CA VAL A 166 10.26 -15.81 -8.51
C VAL A 166 8.82 -15.35 -8.64
N VAL A 167 8.24 -14.99 -7.53
CA VAL A 167 6.93 -14.35 -7.42
C VAL A 167 7.13 -12.87 -7.24
N GLY A 168 6.58 -12.05 -8.14
CA GLY A 168 6.46 -10.61 -7.93
C GLY A 168 5.24 -10.32 -7.05
N PHE A 169 5.39 -9.51 -6.01
CA PHE A 169 4.29 -9.12 -5.14
C PHE A 169 4.20 -7.59 -5.06
N THR A 170 3.03 -7.03 -5.39
CA THR A 170 2.81 -5.57 -5.40
C THR A 170 1.40 -5.20 -4.99
N SER A 171 1.21 -3.98 -4.49
CA SER A 171 -0.10 -3.43 -4.10
C SER A 171 -0.71 -2.49 -5.15
N SER A 172 -0.21 -2.51 -6.39
CA SER A 172 -0.78 -1.73 -7.50
C SER A 172 -0.47 -2.41 -8.84
N PHE A 173 -1.31 -2.14 -9.86
CA PHE A 173 -0.94 -2.49 -11.23
C PHE A 173 0.20 -1.57 -11.68
N MET A 174 1.41 -2.05 -11.54
CA MET A 174 2.55 -1.35 -12.09
C MET A 174 2.75 -1.76 -13.53
N GLN A 175 3.09 -0.79 -14.39
CA GLN A 175 3.41 -1.00 -15.80
C GLN A 175 4.54 -2.00 -16.05
N MET A 176 5.25 -2.40 -15.01
CA MET A 176 6.41 -3.28 -15.10
C MET A 176 6.07 -4.73 -15.49
N MET A 177 4.79 -5.11 -15.48
CA MET A 177 4.43 -6.52 -15.62
C MET A 177 3.92 -6.93 -17.00
N ASP A 178 3.41 -6.01 -17.81
CA ASP A 178 3.04 -6.30 -19.22
C ASP A 178 2.69 -5.07 -20.04
N PRO A 179 2.92 -5.06 -21.36
CA PRO A 179 2.37 -4.04 -22.24
C PRO A 179 0.85 -4.16 -22.28
N LYS A 180 0.18 -3.22 -21.62
CA LYS A 180 -1.28 -3.19 -21.55
C LYS A 180 -1.88 -2.64 -22.84
N PRO A 181 -2.95 -3.23 -23.36
CA PRO A 181 -3.68 -2.68 -24.50
C PRO A 181 -4.38 -1.35 -24.15
N TYR A 182 -4.63 -1.10 -22.86
CA TYR A 182 -5.19 0.14 -22.35
C TYR A 182 -4.32 0.65 -21.21
N LYS A 183 -3.92 1.91 -21.27
CA LYS A 183 -3.12 2.53 -20.22
C LYS A 183 -3.99 3.46 -19.39
N SER A 184 -4.70 2.89 -18.46
CA SER A 184 -5.12 3.59 -17.27
C SER A 184 -3.95 3.52 -16.29
N ASP A 185 -3.22 4.61 -16.15
CA ASP A 185 -2.15 4.69 -15.16
C ASP A 185 -2.29 5.99 -14.36
N PRO A 186 -3.12 5.95 -13.33
CA PRO A 186 -3.35 7.11 -12.47
C PRO A 186 -2.09 7.61 -11.79
N MET A 187 -1.11 6.74 -11.58
CA MET A 187 0.19 7.09 -11.00
C MET A 187 0.93 8.13 -11.85
N PHE A 188 0.69 8.12 -13.17
CA PHE A 188 1.30 9.04 -14.09
C PHE A 188 0.30 10.03 -14.70
N GLY A 189 -0.83 10.27 -14.04
CA GLY A 189 -1.84 11.25 -14.46
C GLY A 189 -2.69 10.81 -15.65
N CYS A 190 -2.75 9.49 -15.91
CA CYS A 190 -3.60 8.92 -16.94
C CYS A 190 -4.80 8.22 -16.31
N ASN A 191 -5.72 9.04 -15.82
CA ASN A 191 -6.98 8.55 -15.26
C ASN A 191 -7.99 8.37 -16.37
N ILE A 192 -8.07 7.17 -16.85
CA ILE A 192 -8.92 6.87 -17.97
C ILE A 192 -10.12 6.09 -17.47
N SER A 193 -11.28 6.76 -17.47
CA SER A 193 -12.53 6.08 -17.62
C SER A 193 -12.60 5.61 -19.07
N LEU A 194 -12.65 4.30 -19.30
CA LEU A 194 -12.77 3.73 -20.65
C LEU A 194 -13.98 4.27 -21.42
N GLU A 195 -14.99 4.80 -20.70
CA GLU A 195 -16.25 5.28 -21.25
C GLU A 195 -16.23 6.75 -21.69
N ASN A 196 -15.42 7.60 -21.04
CA ASN A 196 -15.49 9.05 -21.22
C ASN A 196 -14.19 9.68 -21.71
N GLU A 197 -13.29 8.88 -22.25
CA GLU A 197 -11.97 9.35 -22.67
C GLU A 197 -11.98 10.06 -23.99
N SER A 198 -11.45 11.27 -24.02
CA SER A 198 -11.24 11.97 -25.29
C SER A 198 -10.12 11.31 -26.11
N PHE A 199 -10.17 11.51 -27.44
CA PHE A 199 -9.09 11.06 -28.33
C PHE A 199 -7.71 11.56 -27.89
N PHE A 200 -7.62 12.82 -27.46
CA PHE A 200 -6.34 13.42 -27.03
C PHE A 200 -5.80 12.81 -25.75
N GLU A 201 -6.65 12.45 -24.78
CA GLU A 201 -6.23 11.76 -23.57
C GLU A 201 -5.72 10.36 -23.90
N ARG A 202 -6.44 9.62 -24.73
CA ARG A 202 -5.97 8.29 -25.21
C ARG A 202 -4.63 8.40 -25.92
N PHE A 203 -4.48 9.35 -26.84
CA PHE A 203 -3.24 9.57 -27.57
C PHE A 203 -2.09 9.92 -26.62
N ARG A 204 -2.32 10.86 -25.69
CA ARG A 204 -1.35 11.25 -24.69
C ARG A 204 -0.92 10.06 -23.83
N CYS A 205 -1.88 9.33 -23.27
CA CYS A 205 -1.62 8.27 -22.30
C CYS A 205 -1.14 6.96 -22.94
N THR A 206 -1.51 6.70 -24.20
CA THR A 206 -1.08 5.47 -24.90
C THR A 206 0.26 5.63 -25.62
N LEU A 207 0.56 6.83 -26.13
CA LEU A 207 1.75 7.05 -26.93
C LEU A 207 2.74 8.02 -26.30
N ILE A 208 2.32 9.25 -25.98
CA ILE A 208 3.24 10.30 -25.55
C ILE A 208 3.85 10.01 -24.19
N GLN A 209 3.03 9.70 -23.20
CA GLN A 209 3.50 9.46 -21.84
C GLN A 209 4.44 8.25 -21.72
N PRO A 210 4.21 7.08 -22.35
CA PRO A 210 5.18 5.99 -22.33
C PRO A 210 6.52 6.36 -22.94
N LEU A 211 6.54 7.19 -23.99
CA LEU A 211 7.80 7.67 -24.57
C LEU A 211 8.53 8.61 -23.59
N GLN A 212 7.81 9.51 -22.93
CA GLN A 212 8.38 10.39 -21.90
C GLN A 212 8.96 9.62 -20.73
N ILE A 213 8.23 8.60 -20.23
CA ILE A 213 8.70 7.72 -19.16
C ILE A 213 9.94 6.95 -19.61
N THR A 214 9.91 6.33 -20.79
CA THR A 214 11.04 5.60 -21.35
C THR A 214 12.28 6.49 -21.48
N TYR A 215 12.10 7.71 -21.92
CA TYR A 215 13.18 8.67 -22.02
C TYR A 215 13.75 9.06 -20.64
N ALA A 216 12.89 9.34 -19.67
CA ALA A 216 13.30 9.68 -18.31
C ALA A 216 14.01 8.53 -17.58
N TYR A 217 13.61 7.28 -17.87
CA TYR A 217 14.23 6.08 -17.27
C TYR A 217 15.49 5.59 -18.01
N ARG A 218 15.83 6.17 -19.16
CA ARG A 218 16.97 5.74 -19.97
C ARG A 218 18.30 5.75 -19.23
N PRO A 219 18.67 6.77 -18.42
CA PRO A 219 19.93 6.77 -17.67
C PRO A 219 19.98 5.59 -16.69
N PHE A 220 18.93 5.41 -15.91
CA PHE A 220 18.79 4.29 -14.98
C PHE A 220 18.91 2.92 -15.69
N THR A 221 18.19 2.73 -16.79
CA THR A 221 18.21 1.46 -17.54
C THR A 221 19.60 1.14 -18.08
N ARG A 222 20.32 2.14 -18.55
CA ARG A 222 21.71 1.99 -19.00
C ARG A 222 22.60 1.57 -17.84
N GLN A 223 22.61 2.34 -16.76
CA GLN A 223 23.42 2.05 -15.58
C GLN A 223 23.16 0.65 -15.03
N LEU A 224 21.89 0.25 -14.94
CA LEU A 224 21.51 -1.08 -14.49
C LEU A 224 22.04 -2.19 -15.41
N ASN A 225 21.95 -1.99 -16.72
CA ASN A 225 22.44 -2.96 -17.70
C ASN A 225 23.98 -3.05 -17.66
N ASP A 226 24.69 -1.92 -17.54
CA ASP A 226 26.14 -1.88 -17.42
C ASP A 226 26.63 -2.66 -16.17
N ILE A 227 25.95 -2.49 -15.05
CA ILE A 227 26.25 -3.24 -13.82
C ILE A 227 25.98 -4.73 -13.99
N ARG A 228 24.85 -5.11 -14.61
CA ARG A 228 24.53 -6.51 -14.89
C ARG A 228 25.58 -7.17 -15.79
N GLU A 229 26.04 -6.47 -16.82
CA GLU A 229 27.10 -6.94 -17.70
C GLU A 229 28.42 -7.13 -16.95
N GLN A 230 28.84 -6.15 -16.16
CA GLN A 230 30.07 -6.23 -15.33
C GLN A 230 30.03 -7.40 -14.33
N MET A 231 28.87 -7.73 -13.80
CA MET A 231 28.66 -8.83 -12.86
C MET A 231 28.37 -10.18 -13.53
N ASN A 232 28.37 -10.26 -14.85
CA ASN A 232 27.96 -11.44 -15.62
C ASN A 232 26.56 -11.96 -15.24
N ILE A 233 25.66 -11.06 -14.88
CA ILE A 233 24.29 -11.41 -14.58
C ILE A 233 23.55 -11.56 -15.90
N LYS A 234 23.01 -12.75 -16.17
CA LYS A 234 22.18 -13.02 -17.33
C LYS A 234 20.88 -12.25 -17.23
N SER A 235 20.91 -10.98 -17.59
CA SER A 235 19.69 -10.20 -17.68
C SER A 235 19.01 -10.46 -19.02
N VAL A 236 17.69 -10.41 -19.02
CA VAL A 236 16.95 -10.37 -20.28
C VAL A 236 17.03 -8.93 -20.78
N SER A 237 18.10 -8.62 -21.52
CA SER A 237 18.39 -7.30 -22.07
C SER A 237 17.14 -6.62 -22.61
N GLY A 238 16.80 -5.45 -22.07
CA GLY A 238 15.72 -4.58 -22.56
C GLY A 238 14.29 -5.06 -22.29
N LYS A 239 14.09 -6.15 -21.55
CA LYS A 239 12.75 -6.67 -21.19
C LYS A 239 12.50 -6.54 -19.69
N VAL A 240 11.22 -6.43 -19.36
CA VAL A 240 10.72 -6.47 -17.98
C VAL A 240 11.29 -7.70 -17.25
N PRO A 241 11.71 -7.58 -15.97
CA PRO A 241 12.19 -8.71 -15.21
C PRO A 241 11.22 -9.87 -15.25
N LYS A 242 11.70 -11.06 -15.62
CA LYS A 242 10.84 -12.23 -15.76
C LYS A 242 10.44 -12.75 -14.38
N VAL A 243 9.18 -12.61 -14.04
CA VAL A 243 8.59 -13.27 -12.87
C VAL A 243 7.81 -14.50 -13.30
N THR A 244 7.87 -15.56 -12.51
CA THR A 244 7.13 -16.79 -12.75
C THR A 244 5.64 -16.57 -12.52
N LEU A 245 5.31 -15.83 -11.46
CA LEU A 245 3.96 -15.46 -11.04
C LEU A 245 4.00 -14.03 -10.51
N ALA A 246 2.99 -13.24 -10.82
CA ALA A 246 2.76 -11.93 -10.24
C ALA A 246 1.49 -11.94 -9.38
N LEU A 247 1.65 -11.62 -8.12
CA LEU A 247 0.56 -11.47 -7.16
C LEU A 247 0.32 -9.98 -6.92
N ILE A 248 -0.91 -9.54 -7.19
CA ILE A 248 -1.26 -8.13 -7.08
C ILE A 248 -2.31 -7.98 -5.98
N ASN A 249 -1.92 -7.29 -4.92
CA ASN A 249 -2.77 -7.03 -3.76
C ASN A 249 -3.75 -5.88 -4.04
N ILE A 250 -4.67 -6.13 -4.96
CA ILE A 250 -5.78 -5.27 -5.33
C ILE A 250 -7.01 -6.13 -5.60
N PHE A 251 -8.15 -5.48 -5.86
CA PHE A 251 -9.38 -6.17 -6.29
C PHE A 251 -10.12 -5.34 -7.34
N PHE A 252 -10.87 -6.02 -8.20
CA PHE A 252 -11.74 -5.34 -9.15
C PHE A 252 -12.96 -4.75 -8.42
N GLY A 253 -13.27 -3.51 -8.78
CA GLY A 253 -14.19 -2.64 -8.02
C GLY A 253 -13.44 -1.47 -7.41
N PHE A 254 -12.22 -1.69 -6.88
CA PHE A 254 -11.26 -0.63 -6.59
C PHE A 254 -10.43 -0.27 -7.84
N GLU A 255 -9.91 -1.29 -8.54
CA GLU A 255 -9.26 -1.13 -9.85
C GLU A 255 -10.23 -1.39 -10.99
N LEU A 256 -9.99 -0.71 -12.12
CA LEU A 256 -10.76 -0.94 -13.34
C LEU A 256 -10.50 -2.35 -13.89
N PRO A 257 -11.53 -3.02 -14.42
CA PRO A 257 -11.36 -4.29 -15.09
C PRO A 257 -10.38 -4.18 -16.27
N GLN A 258 -9.46 -5.13 -16.37
CA GLN A 258 -8.49 -5.17 -17.46
C GLN A 258 -8.08 -6.63 -17.75
N SER A 259 -7.62 -6.88 -18.97
CA SER A 259 -7.04 -8.17 -19.32
C SER A 259 -5.72 -8.39 -18.59
N LEU A 260 -5.56 -9.56 -18.00
CA LEU A 260 -4.34 -9.94 -17.28
C LEU A 260 -3.65 -11.09 -18.03
N ALA A 261 -2.32 -11.09 -17.99
CA ALA A 261 -1.55 -12.25 -18.45
C ALA A 261 -1.83 -13.46 -17.53
N PRO A 262 -1.72 -14.70 -18.04
CA PRO A 262 -2.04 -15.91 -17.26
C PRO A 262 -1.24 -16.06 -15.95
N ASN A 263 -0.05 -15.49 -15.90
CA ASN A 263 0.81 -15.49 -14.72
C ASN A 263 0.59 -14.30 -13.78
N VAL A 264 -0.45 -13.49 -14.00
CA VAL A 264 -0.83 -12.37 -13.12
C VAL A 264 -2.11 -12.71 -12.40
N GLN A 265 -2.07 -12.70 -11.07
CA GLN A 265 -3.20 -13.00 -10.20
C GLN A 265 -3.51 -11.82 -9.29
N VAL A 266 -4.77 -11.42 -9.27
CA VAL A 266 -5.32 -10.44 -8.34
C VAL A 266 -5.76 -11.17 -7.08
N ILE A 267 -5.15 -10.85 -5.96
CA ILE A 267 -5.34 -11.58 -4.69
C ILE A 267 -5.82 -10.70 -3.52
N GLY A 268 -6.03 -9.41 -3.78
CA GLY A 268 -6.36 -8.46 -2.72
C GLY A 268 -7.85 -8.36 -2.36
N PRO A 269 -8.14 -7.60 -1.31
CA PRO A 269 -7.15 -6.99 -0.43
C PRO A 269 -6.54 -8.03 0.53
N VAL A 270 -5.22 -8.11 0.59
CA VAL A 270 -4.53 -8.87 1.64
C VAL A 270 -4.58 -8.02 2.90
N LEU A 271 -5.34 -8.47 3.87
CA LEU A 271 -5.50 -7.88 5.18
C LEU A 271 -5.22 -8.94 6.24
N SER A 272 -4.61 -8.55 7.35
CA SER A 272 -4.40 -9.47 8.47
C SER A 272 -5.74 -9.87 9.08
N GLU A 273 -5.87 -11.12 9.49
CA GLU A 273 -7.03 -11.60 10.25
C GLU A 273 -7.02 -11.05 11.68
N GLU A 274 -5.82 -10.90 12.25
CA GLU A 274 -5.62 -10.32 13.58
C GLU A 274 -4.96 -8.95 13.46
N TYR A 275 -5.49 -8.00 14.20
CA TYR A 275 -4.99 -6.63 14.26
C TYR A 275 -4.69 -6.24 15.70
N PRO A 276 -3.65 -5.40 15.93
CA PRO A 276 -3.39 -4.84 17.24
C PRO A 276 -4.63 -4.12 17.78
N SER A 277 -4.98 -4.42 19.01
CA SER A 277 -6.08 -3.75 19.70
C SER A 277 -5.75 -2.28 19.98
N LEU A 278 -6.78 -1.47 20.25
CA LEU A 278 -6.60 -0.11 20.77
C LEU A 278 -5.79 -0.15 22.07
N THR A 279 -4.86 0.79 22.23
CA THR A 279 -4.27 1.02 23.53
C THR A 279 -5.33 1.51 24.53
N PRO A 280 -5.18 1.30 25.83
CA PRO A 280 -6.16 1.78 26.83
C PRO A 280 -6.45 3.28 26.65
N GLU A 281 -5.44 4.11 26.44
CA GLU A 281 -5.56 5.55 26.25
C GLU A 281 -6.40 5.90 25.00
N LEU A 282 -6.15 5.24 23.85
CA LEU A 282 -6.94 5.44 22.64
C LEU A 282 -8.36 4.90 22.78
N SER A 283 -8.53 3.80 23.51
CA SER A 283 -9.85 3.23 23.80
C SER A 283 -10.68 4.18 24.66
N ASP A 284 -10.11 4.72 25.72
CA ASP A 284 -10.79 5.69 26.59
C ASP A 284 -11.15 6.95 25.82
N PHE A 285 -10.23 7.47 25.00
CA PHE A 285 -10.49 8.65 24.20
C PHE A 285 -11.65 8.42 23.20
N ILE A 286 -11.59 7.35 22.41
CA ILE A 286 -12.58 7.10 21.34
C ILE A 286 -13.96 6.77 21.92
N ASN A 287 -14.02 6.10 23.08
CA ASN A 287 -15.27 5.82 23.78
C ASN A 287 -15.90 7.08 24.42
N GLY A 288 -15.06 8.04 24.79
CA GLY A 288 -15.50 9.34 25.33
C GLY A 288 -16.12 10.28 24.28
N HIS A 289 -16.05 9.95 22.99
CA HIS A 289 -16.51 10.77 21.87
C HIS A 289 -17.46 9.98 20.95
N LYS A 290 -18.43 10.64 20.35
CA LYS A 290 -19.43 9.99 19.47
C LYS A 290 -19.14 10.12 17.99
N ARG A 291 -18.39 11.16 17.61
CA ARG A 291 -18.04 11.47 16.21
C ARG A 291 -16.58 11.78 16.12
N VAL A 292 -15.78 10.75 15.96
CA VAL A 292 -14.32 10.86 15.90
C VAL A 292 -13.85 10.97 14.46
N LEU A 293 -13.02 11.98 14.19
CA LEU A 293 -12.22 12.10 12.99
C LEU A 293 -10.86 11.43 13.24
N TYR A 294 -10.50 10.44 12.45
CA TYR A 294 -9.17 9.86 12.46
C TYR A 294 -8.31 10.47 11.35
N ILE A 295 -7.08 10.87 11.66
CA ILE A 295 -6.14 11.48 10.71
C ILE A 295 -4.84 10.68 10.71
N ALA A 296 -4.44 10.19 9.53
CA ALA A 296 -3.13 9.56 9.34
C ALA A 296 -2.68 9.66 7.88
N PHE A 297 -1.47 10.16 7.67
CA PHE A 297 -0.88 10.34 6.34
C PHE A 297 0.24 9.33 6.05
N GLY A 298 0.17 8.16 6.68
CA GLY A 298 1.17 7.10 6.55
C GLY A 298 2.44 7.36 7.37
N THR A 299 3.45 6.53 7.16
CA THR A 299 4.67 6.52 7.97
C THR A 299 5.81 7.35 7.37
N ARG A 300 5.62 7.95 6.20
CA ARG A 300 6.64 8.72 5.47
C ARG A 300 6.19 10.11 5.06
N PHE A 301 5.15 10.60 5.70
CA PHE A 301 4.66 11.95 5.43
C PHE A 301 5.39 12.97 6.28
N TYR A 302 5.90 13.98 5.61
CA TYR A 302 6.51 15.16 6.22
C TYR A 302 5.90 16.40 5.56
N ALA A 303 5.14 17.16 6.32
CA ALA A 303 4.65 18.44 5.85
C ALA A 303 5.60 19.58 6.23
N THR A 304 5.45 20.69 5.52
CA THR A 304 6.04 21.96 5.95
C THR A 304 5.34 22.44 7.23
N ILE A 305 6.00 23.30 8.00
CA ILE A 305 5.38 23.96 9.18
C ILE A 305 4.05 24.62 8.80
N GLU A 306 4.01 25.29 7.65
CA GLU A 306 2.79 25.94 7.16
C GLU A 306 1.64 24.93 6.95
N ASN A 307 1.91 23.80 6.31
CA ASN A 307 0.89 22.79 6.05
C ASN A 307 0.45 22.07 7.32
N ASN A 308 1.38 21.78 8.24
CA ASN A 308 1.05 21.23 9.56
C ASN A 308 0.13 22.19 10.34
N ASN A 309 0.44 23.48 10.31
CA ASN A 309 -0.38 24.51 10.95
C ASN A 309 -1.78 24.60 10.32
N LYS A 310 -1.89 24.56 8.98
CA LYS A 310 -3.19 24.56 8.28
C LYS A 310 -4.04 23.35 8.67
N ILE A 311 -3.43 22.16 8.77
CA ILE A 311 -4.13 20.95 9.20
C ILE A 311 -4.58 21.10 10.65
N LEU A 312 -3.69 21.53 11.56
CA LEU A 312 -4.03 21.69 12.97
C LEU A 312 -5.10 22.77 13.17
N GLN A 313 -5.03 23.89 12.42
CA GLN A 313 -6.06 24.92 12.42
C GLN A 313 -7.42 24.35 12.00
N SER A 314 -7.46 23.59 10.90
CA SER A 314 -8.69 22.95 10.43
C SER A 314 -9.25 21.95 11.45
N ILE A 315 -8.39 21.24 12.19
CA ILE A 315 -8.79 20.35 13.28
C ILE A 315 -9.50 21.14 14.38
N VAL A 316 -8.89 22.25 14.84
CA VAL A 316 -9.47 23.10 15.89
C VAL A 316 -10.80 23.71 15.44
N GLU A 317 -10.87 24.22 14.21
CA GLU A 317 -12.11 24.75 13.62
C GLU A 317 -13.21 23.68 13.54
N THR A 318 -12.86 22.46 13.18
CA THR A 318 -13.79 21.33 13.09
C THR A 318 -14.40 20.99 14.44
N ILE A 319 -13.62 21.04 15.52
CA ILE A 319 -14.09 20.86 16.91
C ILE A 319 -14.95 22.04 17.35
N ASN A 320 -14.49 23.28 17.15
CA ASN A 320 -15.22 24.49 17.52
C ASN A 320 -16.59 24.58 16.84
N ASN A 321 -16.66 24.16 15.57
CA ASN A 321 -17.90 24.11 14.80
C ASN A 321 -18.76 22.87 15.10
N LYS A 322 -18.35 22.03 16.04
CA LYS A 322 -19.07 20.80 16.45
C LYS A 322 -19.35 19.83 15.29
N ILE A 323 -18.51 19.82 14.26
CA ILE A 323 -18.59 18.85 13.16
C ILE A 323 -18.18 17.47 13.68
N PHE A 324 -17.05 17.40 14.39
CA PHE A 324 -16.61 16.25 15.17
C PHE A 324 -16.49 16.67 16.65
N ASP A 325 -16.61 15.71 17.55
CA ASP A 325 -16.42 15.91 18.98
C ASP A 325 -15.13 15.31 19.50
N GLY A 326 -14.40 14.56 18.65
CA GLY A 326 -13.08 14.02 18.94
C GLY A 326 -12.23 13.92 17.67
N VAL A 327 -10.93 14.15 17.78
CA VAL A 327 -9.95 13.96 16.71
C VAL A 327 -8.77 13.14 17.22
N ILE A 328 -8.44 12.07 16.52
CA ILE A 328 -7.21 11.30 16.73
C ILE A 328 -6.30 11.57 15.53
N TRP A 329 -5.11 12.10 15.76
CA TRP A 329 -4.12 12.36 14.73
C TRP A 329 -2.84 11.58 14.97
N ALA A 330 -2.55 10.60 14.09
CA ALA A 330 -1.31 9.84 14.10
C ALA A 330 -0.22 10.58 13.31
N LEU A 331 0.75 11.12 14.04
CA LEU A 331 1.90 11.90 13.56
C LEU A 331 3.19 11.08 13.68
N SER A 332 3.43 10.10 12.79
CA SER A 332 4.53 9.13 12.95
C SER A 332 5.93 9.76 13.00
N GLU A 333 6.19 10.75 12.15
CA GLU A 333 7.54 11.31 11.95
C GLU A 333 7.61 12.83 12.15
N THR A 334 6.49 13.46 12.49
CA THR A 334 6.40 14.90 12.71
C THR A 334 6.71 15.20 14.17
N SER A 335 7.65 16.12 14.42
CA SER A 335 8.01 16.59 15.75
C SER A 335 7.19 17.81 16.14
N LYS A 336 7.23 18.18 17.44
CA LYS A 336 6.60 19.42 17.92
C LYS A 336 7.21 20.67 17.30
N ASP A 337 8.48 20.62 16.91
CA ASP A 337 9.20 21.70 16.25
C ASP A 337 8.76 21.92 14.79
N ASP A 338 7.99 21.01 14.24
CA ASP A 338 7.39 21.14 12.91
C ASP A 338 6.04 21.90 12.95
N PHE A 339 5.74 22.59 14.05
CA PHE A 339 4.58 23.46 14.23
C PHE A 339 4.99 24.86 14.72
N SER A 340 4.21 25.88 14.34
CA SER A 340 4.36 27.21 14.92
C SER A 340 3.93 27.21 16.40
N PRO A 341 4.48 28.07 17.26
CA PRO A 341 4.09 28.15 18.67
C PRO A 341 2.60 28.47 18.87
N SER A 342 2.00 29.19 17.93
CA SER A 342 0.59 29.54 17.95
C SER A 342 -0.03 29.54 16.55
N LEU A 343 -1.34 29.36 16.49
CA LEU A 343 -2.18 29.47 15.30
C LEU A 343 -3.01 30.75 15.39
N ASN A 344 -3.11 31.50 14.29
CA ASN A 344 -3.95 32.68 14.18
C ASN A 344 -5.18 32.35 13.33
N PHE A 345 -6.36 32.55 13.87
CA PHE A 345 -7.63 32.31 13.20
C PHE A 345 -8.17 33.56 12.53
N ALA A 346 -9.08 33.40 11.55
CA ALA A 346 -9.64 34.51 10.81
C ALA A 346 -10.46 35.49 11.66
N ASP A 347 -10.99 35.03 12.77
CA ASP A 347 -11.73 35.84 13.77
C ASP A 347 -10.82 36.65 14.71
N GLY A 348 -9.50 36.56 14.53
CA GLY A 348 -8.50 37.17 15.38
C GLY A 348 -8.11 36.37 16.62
N THR A 349 -8.70 35.23 16.86
CA THR A 349 -8.34 34.33 17.98
C THR A 349 -6.94 33.76 17.77
N GLN A 350 -6.18 33.63 18.84
CA GLN A 350 -4.88 32.95 18.83
C GLN A 350 -4.92 31.73 19.75
N VAL A 351 -4.49 30.59 19.25
CA VAL A 351 -4.43 29.34 20.00
C VAL A 351 -3.00 28.84 20.08
N GLN A 352 -2.54 28.54 21.29
CA GLN A 352 -1.21 27.95 21.51
C GLN A 352 -1.21 26.50 21.06
N THR A 353 -0.18 26.08 20.30
CA THR A 353 -0.11 24.72 19.71
C THR A 353 0.40 23.69 20.71
N LEU A 354 1.31 24.06 21.61
CA LEU A 354 1.95 23.13 22.53
C LEU A 354 0.98 22.38 23.46
N PRO A 355 -0.06 23.01 24.04
CA PRO A 355 -1.09 22.26 24.80
C PRO A 355 -1.79 21.19 23.98
N ILE A 356 -2.08 21.45 22.72
CA ILE A 356 -2.72 20.48 21.81
C ILE A 356 -1.76 19.32 21.54
N LEU A 357 -0.51 19.63 21.18
CA LEU A 357 0.52 18.63 20.89
C LEU A 357 0.94 17.79 22.10
N ASN A 358 0.62 18.23 23.30
CA ASN A 358 0.85 17.52 24.56
C ASN A 358 -0.40 16.78 25.07
N ASN A 359 -1.46 16.67 24.27
CA ASN A 359 -2.72 16.01 24.64
C ASN A 359 -3.42 16.65 25.85
N ILE A 360 -3.25 17.95 26.08
CA ILE A 360 -3.97 18.70 27.12
C ILE A 360 -5.37 19.10 26.64
N HIS A 361 -5.56 19.15 25.30
CA HIS A 361 -6.85 19.48 24.72
C HIS A 361 -7.81 18.27 24.83
N PRO A 362 -9.01 18.44 25.44
CA PRO A 362 -9.89 17.31 25.76
C PRO A 362 -10.46 16.57 24.54
N HIS A 363 -10.50 17.23 23.38
CA HIS A 363 -11.11 16.70 22.15
C HIS A 363 -10.10 16.38 21.04
N ILE A 364 -8.80 16.53 21.28
CA ILE A 364 -7.75 16.27 20.29
C ILE A 364 -6.70 15.38 20.91
N HIS A 365 -6.49 14.20 20.35
CA HIS A 365 -5.48 13.23 20.77
C HIS A 365 -4.42 13.07 19.69
N ILE A 366 -3.18 13.43 20.03
CA ILE A 366 -2.01 13.29 19.15
C ILE A 366 -1.23 12.06 19.59
N THR A 367 -0.94 11.16 18.65
CA THR A 367 -0.11 9.98 18.90
C THR A 367 0.93 9.80 17.80
N LYS A 368 2.05 9.16 18.10
CA LYS A 368 3.04 8.80 17.06
C LYS A 368 2.54 7.66 16.17
N PHE A 369 1.82 6.71 16.74
CA PHE A 369 1.29 5.54 16.06
C PHE A 369 -0.05 5.16 16.67
N ALA A 370 -1.01 4.83 15.81
CA ALA A 370 -2.27 4.24 16.21
C ALA A 370 -2.48 2.91 15.50
N PRO A 371 -3.09 1.90 16.14
CA PRO A 371 -3.52 0.68 15.48
C PRO A 371 -4.68 1.00 14.54
N GLN A 372 -4.34 1.44 13.31
CA GLN A 372 -5.23 2.08 12.35
C GLN A 372 -6.49 1.26 12.09
N PHE A 373 -6.35 -0.05 11.88
CA PHE A 373 -7.51 -0.90 11.63
C PHE A 373 -8.48 -0.91 12.82
N ALA A 374 -7.98 -1.00 14.05
CA ALA A 374 -8.82 -0.96 15.25
C ALA A 374 -9.52 0.39 15.43
N VAL A 375 -8.83 1.50 15.11
CA VAL A 375 -9.44 2.85 15.11
C VAL A 375 -10.53 2.95 14.05
N LEU A 376 -10.27 2.48 12.83
CA LEU A 376 -11.25 2.52 11.72
C LEU A 376 -12.45 1.60 11.98
N SER A 377 -12.25 0.46 12.62
CA SER A 377 -13.33 -0.47 12.96
C SER A 377 -14.24 0.02 14.10
N HIS A 378 -13.82 1.07 14.81
CA HIS A 378 -14.60 1.57 15.93
C HIS A 378 -15.82 2.35 15.47
N THR A 379 -17.00 2.06 16.04
CA THR A 379 -18.29 2.65 15.62
C THR A 379 -18.33 4.18 15.76
N ASN A 380 -17.52 4.76 16.64
CA ASN A 380 -17.44 6.21 16.84
C ASN A 380 -16.52 6.90 15.82
N THR A 381 -15.67 6.17 15.07
CA THR A 381 -14.90 6.73 13.95
C THR A 381 -15.84 6.97 12.76
N LYS A 382 -15.99 8.23 12.35
CA LYS A 382 -16.95 8.63 11.32
C LYS A 382 -16.29 9.05 10.01
N LEU A 383 -15.02 9.43 10.05
CA LEU A 383 -14.29 9.86 8.87
C LEU A 383 -12.81 9.56 9.05
N PHE A 384 -12.17 9.12 7.98
CA PHE A 384 -10.73 8.97 7.90
C PHE A 384 -10.12 10.02 6.98
N PHE A 385 -9.36 10.96 7.52
CA PHE A 385 -8.57 11.91 6.74
C PHE A 385 -7.20 11.29 6.46
N SER A 386 -7.00 10.91 5.21
CA SER A 386 -5.90 10.05 4.78
C SER A 386 -5.12 10.65 3.61
N HIS A 387 -3.93 10.12 3.36
CA HIS A 387 -3.17 10.38 2.14
C HIS A 387 -3.60 9.52 0.95
N GLY A 388 -4.44 8.49 1.15
CA GLY A 388 -4.89 7.60 0.08
C GLY A 388 -3.90 6.51 -0.32
N GLY A 389 -2.95 6.14 0.54
CA GLY A 389 -2.07 4.98 0.28
C GLY A 389 -2.87 3.67 0.20
N ALA A 390 -2.40 2.71 -0.61
CA ALA A 390 -3.14 1.48 -0.93
C ALA A 390 -3.64 0.72 0.31
N LEU A 391 -2.76 0.44 1.28
CA LEU A 391 -3.14 -0.30 2.50
C LEU A 391 -4.19 0.47 3.32
N SER A 392 -4.00 1.77 3.52
CA SER A 392 -4.96 2.62 4.23
C SER A 392 -6.33 2.66 3.53
N SER A 393 -6.33 2.65 2.20
CA SER A 393 -7.56 2.59 1.41
C SER A 393 -8.26 1.24 1.57
N HIS A 394 -7.51 0.14 1.55
CA HIS A 394 -8.06 -1.20 1.78
C HIS A 394 -8.67 -1.35 3.18
N GLU A 395 -7.96 -0.88 4.21
CA GLU A 395 -8.47 -0.92 5.59
C GLU A 395 -9.74 -0.09 5.76
N SER A 396 -9.78 1.12 5.17
CA SER A 396 -10.95 2.00 5.21
C SER A 396 -12.16 1.42 4.48
N LEU A 397 -11.95 0.84 3.29
CA LEU A 397 -12.99 0.16 2.54
C LEU A 397 -13.54 -1.05 3.29
N TYR A 398 -12.66 -1.85 3.90
CA TYR A 398 -13.04 -3.04 4.67
C TYR A 398 -13.89 -2.67 5.90
N THR A 399 -13.52 -1.61 6.60
CA THR A 399 -14.24 -1.15 7.80
C THR A 399 -15.48 -0.31 7.47
N GLY A 400 -15.68 0.07 6.20
CA GLY A 400 -16.78 0.93 5.77
C GLY A 400 -16.64 2.39 6.23
N THR A 401 -15.43 2.83 6.60
CA THR A 401 -15.17 4.20 7.06
C THR A 401 -14.98 5.13 5.87
N PRO A 402 -15.82 6.18 5.68
CA PRO A 402 -15.64 7.15 4.59
C PRO A 402 -14.29 7.85 4.67
N MET A 403 -13.74 8.26 3.51
CA MET A 403 -12.45 8.93 3.43
C MET A 403 -12.55 10.37 2.94
N LEU A 404 -11.74 11.24 3.54
CA LEU A 404 -11.28 12.49 2.96
C LEU A 404 -9.80 12.29 2.59
N ILE A 405 -9.42 12.52 1.33
CA ILE A 405 -8.10 12.19 0.85
C ILE A 405 -7.34 13.46 0.43
N LEU A 406 -6.14 13.61 1.00
CA LEU A 406 -5.14 14.59 0.58
C LEU A 406 -3.93 13.82 0.02
N PRO A 407 -3.88 13.57 -1.29
CA PRO A 407 -2.82 12.77 -1.88
C PRO A 407 -1.53 13.59 -2.02
N PHE A 408 -0.37 12.97 -1.76
CA PHE A 408 0.92 13.65 -1.81
C PHE A 408 1.82 13.14 -2.93
N SER A 409 1.77 11.85 -3.26
CA SER A 409 2.69 11.27 -4.25
C SER A 409 2.30 9.87 -4.68
N VAL A 410 2.94 9.39 -5.72
CA VAL A 410 2.96 8.01 -6.24
C VAL A 410 1.55 7.47 -6.55
N ASP A 411 1.16 6.36 -5.94
CA ASP A 411 -0.12 5.68 -6.14
C ASP A 411 -1.33 6.44 -5.55
N GLN A 412 -1.06 7.36 -4.61
CA GLN A 412 -2.10 8.05 -3.84
C GLN A 412 -3.06 8.87 -4.69
N MET A 413 -2.55 9.53 -5.75
CA MET A 413 -3.39 10.29 -6.70
C MET A 413 -4.38 9.38 -7.41
N GLY A 414 -3.90 8.23 -7.88
CA GLY A 414 -4.74 7.23 -8.53
C GLY A 414 -5.76 6.61 -7.60
N ASN A 415 -5.34 6.26 -6.39
CA ASN A 415 -6.23 5.71 -5.36
C ASN A 415 -7.32 6.72 -4.98
N ALA A 416 -6.95 7.99 -4.78
CA ALA A 416 -7.89 9.08 -4.48
C ALA A 416 -8.98 9.22 -5.55
N GLN A 417 -8.60 9.16 -6.82
CA GLN A 417 -9.56 9.28 -7.91
C GLN A 417 -10.48 8.06 -8.02
N ARG A 418 -9.95 6.84 -7.84
CA ARG A 418 -10.77 5.62 -7.83
C ARG A 418 -11.79 5.64 -6.71
N LEU A 419 -11.37 5.97 -5.49
CA LEU A 419 -12.24 6.06 -4.32
C LEU A 419 -13.30 7.16 -4.47
N LYS A 420 -12.93 8.31 -5.05
CA LYS A 420 -13.87 9.37 -5.40
C LYS A 420 -14.90 8.90 -6.44
N SER A 421 -14.44 8.22 -7.50
CA SER A 421 -15.32 7.69 -8.55
C SER A 421 -16.26 6.61 -8.02
N ALA A 422 -15.81 5.81 -7.04
CA ALA A 422 -16.64 4.83 -6.34
C ALA A 422 -17.63 5.46 -5.33
N GLY A 423 -17.54 6.77 -5.09
CA GLY A 423 -18.46 7.49 -4.18
C GLY A 423 -18.19 7.26 -2.70
N VAL A 424 -17.02 6.69 -2.34
CA VAL A 424 -16.65 6.35 -0.95
C VAL A 424 -15.61 7.32 -0.35
N ALA A 425 -15.16 8.29 -1.13
CA ALA A 425 -14.24 9.33 -0.68
C ALA A 425 -14.47 10.68 -1.35
N LEU A 426 -14.05 11.73 -0.66
CA LEU A 426 -13.80 13.05 -1.22
C LEU A 426 -12.31 13.27 -1.33
N THR A 427 -11.88 14.02 -2.35
CA THR A 427 -10.47 14.35 -2.56
C THR A 427 -10.26 15.85 -2.46
N MET A 428 -9.20 16.25 -1.76
CA MET A 428 -8.73 17.61 -1.73
C MET A 428 -7.73 17.79 -2.88
N SER A 429 -7.77 18.95 -3.54
CA SER A 429 -6.68 19.42 -4.41
C SER A 429 -5.71 20.25 -3.56
N ILE A 430 -4.43 20.05 -3.76
CA ILE A 430 -3.39 20.86 -3.14
C ILE A 430 -3.22 22.15 -3.95
#